data_23944d9f7685639fc1c6c7897fabf2f1
#
_entry.id   23944d9f7685639fc1c6c7897fabf2f1
#
_cell.length_a   1.000
_cell.length_b   1.000
_cell.length_c   1.000
_cell.angle_alpha   90.00
_cell.angle_beta   90.00
_cell.angle_gamma   90.00
#
_symmetry.space_group_name_H-M   'P 1'
#
loop_
_entity.id
_entity.type
_entity.pdbx_description
1 polymer ?
#
loop_
_entity_poly.entity_id
_entity_poly.type
_entity_poly.pdbx_seq_one_letter_code
_entity_poly.pdbx_strand_id
1 'polypeptide(L)'
;MTHVELREKRFWFAIMLAYFGIGYMATNWIASIGSRFYDFGMSFENSIPFVPVFILGYACVYGGVFLAYAIIDDIEDWRRAVITFFTATTICYAFFLFMPVKMTMRPPVESLTGIYGAITSAIFAIDLPYNCFPSLHVTYPVFITLVSWRNHRVMRWVMLAMAIIVAVSVVLVK
;
A
#
# COMPACT_ATOMS: atom_id res chain seq x y z
N MET A 1 6.13 22.89 15.11
CA MET A 1 6.35 23.38 13.71
C MET A 1 5.94 24.83 13.56
N THR A 2 6.75 25.63 12.87
CA THR A 2 6.41 27.00 12.45
C THR A 2 5.37 26.99 11.31
N HIS A 3 4.77 28.17 11.01
CA HIS A 3 3.86 28.28 9.88
C HIS A 3 4.50 27.92 8.52
N VAL A 4 5.80 28.22 8.37
CA VAL A 4 6.57 27.90 7.15
C VAL A 4 6.75 26.39 7.02
N GLU A 5 7.18 25.73 8.08
CA GLU A 5 7.35 24.28 8.12
C GLU A 5 6.03 23.53 7.88
N LEU A 6 4.92 24.05 8.43
CA LEU A 6 3.61 23.44 8.19
C LEU A 6 3.16 23.56 6.73
N ARG A 7 3.48 24.70 6.06
CA ARG A 7 3.24 24.86 4.62
C ARG A 7 4.08 23.88 3.81
N GLU A 8 5.35 23.73 4.14
CA GLU A 8 6.25 22.76 3.51
C GLU A 8 5.73 21.34 3.69
N LYS A 9 5.32 20.95 4.89
CA LYS A 9 4.77 19.63 5.20
C LYS A 9 3.53 19.33 4.36
N ARG A 10 2.59 20.28 4.27
CA ARG A 10 1.37 20.14 3.45
C ARG A 10 1.69 20.01 1.96
N PHE A 11 2.61 20.83 1.47
CA PHE A 11 3.04 20.80 0.08
C PHE A 11 3.59 19.42 -0.30
N TRP A 12 4.57 18.92 0.46
CA TRP A 12 5.15 17.61 0.18
C TRP A 12 4.15 16.48 0.35
N PHE A 13 3.23 16.57 1.30
CA PHE A 13 2.17 15.58 1.45
C PHE A 13 1.26 15.51 0.22
N ALA A 14 0.86 16.65 -0.32
CA ALA A 14 0.07 16.71 -1.55
C ALA A 14 0.83 16.12 -2.75
N ILE A 15 2.14 16.43 -2.87
CA ILE A 15 2.98 15.85 -3.93
C ILE A 15 3.12 14.34 -3.76
N MET A 16 3.30 13.83 -2.54
CA MET A 16 3.35 12.39 -2.27
C MET A 16 2.06 11.68 -2.71
N LEU A 17 0.90 12.24 -2.37
CA LEU A 17 -0.40 11.68 -2.77
C LEU A 17 -0.58 11.70 -4.30
N ALA A 18 -0.22 12.79 -4.95
CA ALA A 18 -0.29 12.91 -6.41
C ALA A 18 0.68 11.92 -7.10
N TYR A 19 1.92 11.85 -6.63
CA TYR A 19 2.93 10.93 -7.16
C TYR A 19 2.50 9.48 -7.02
N PHE A 20 1.97 9.12 -5.84
CA PHE A 20 1.44 7.78 -5.61
C PHE A 20 0.26 7.49 -6.53
N GLY A 21 -0.77 8.34 -6.53
CA GLY A 21 -1.99 8.08 -7.29
C GLY A 21 -1.74 8.01 -8.79
N ILE A 22 -1.04 9.00 -9.36
CA ILE A 22 -0.75 9.05 -10.79
C ILE A 22 0.19 7.91 -11.20
N GLY A 23 1.27 7.70 -10.46
CA GLY A 23 2.25 6.67 -10.78
C GLY A 23 1.69 5.26 -10.64
N TYR A 24 0.88 5.00 -9.60
CA TYR A 24 0.23 3.71 -9.40
C TYR A 24 -0.77 3.39 -10.53
N MET A 25 -1.61 4.35 -10.88
CA MET A 25 -2.57 4.17 -11.98
C MET A 25 -1.86 4.00 -13.32
N ALA A 26 -0.82 4.80 -13.59
CA ALA A 26 -0.07 4.71 -14.83
C ALA A 26 0.64 3.36 -14.96
N THR A 27 1.34 2.88 -13.92
CA THR A 27 2.02 1.58 -13.95
C THR A 27 1.05 0.41 -14.08
N ASN A 28 -0.10 0.46 -13.39
CA ASN A 28 -1.16 -0.54 -13.54
C ASN A 28 -1.74 -0.56 -14.95
N TRP A 29 -2.01 0.61 -15.53
CA TRP A 29 -2.52 0.70 -16.89
C TRP A 29 -1.51 0.17 -17.90
N ILE A 30 -0.23 0.58 -17.80
CA ILE A 30 0.83 0.09 -18.69
C ILE A 30 0.95 -1.44 -18.58
N ALA A 31 0.95 -1.98 -17.36
CA ALA A 31 1.00 -3.41 -17.15
C ALA A 31 -0.23 -4.11 -17.77
N SER A 32 -1.44 -3.54 -17.61
CA SER A 32 -2.69 -4.16 -18.10
C SER A 32 -2.75 -4.34 -19.62
N ILE A 33 -2.09 -3.46 -20.40
CA ILE A 33 -2.00 -3.58 -21.86
C ILE A 33 -0.81 -4.43 -22.32
N GLY A 34 0.08 -4.80 -21.40
CA GLY A 34 1.21 -5.68 -21.68
C GLY A 34 0.79 -7.13 -21.91
N SER A 35 1.62 -7.88 -22.63
CA SER A 35 1.39 -9.31 -22.92
C SER A 35 2.25 -10.24 -22.08
N ARG A 36 3.18 -9.71 -21.29
CA ARG A 36 4.13 -10.49 -20.49
C ARG A 36 3.93 -10.19 -19.01
N PHE A 37 3.69 -11.25 -18.24
CA PHE A 37 3.53 -11.17 -16.79
C PHE A 37 4.38 -12.25 -16.13
N TYR A 38 4.86 -11.92 -14.94
CA TYR A 38 5.48 -12.89 -14.04
C TYR A 38 4.41 -13.37 -13.06
N ASP A 39 4.44 -14.66 -12.74
CA ASP A 39 3.66 -15.25 -11.67
C ASP A 39 4.65 -15.77 -10.61
N PHE A 40 4.56 -15.21 -9.41
CA PHE A 40 5.37 -15.61 -8.27
C PHE A 40 4.55 -16.44 -7.27
N GLY A 41 3.34 -16.85 -7.65
CA GLY A 41 2.49 -17.70 -6.84
C GLY A 41 3.18 -19.01 -6.45
N MET A 42 3.16 -19.30 -5.18
CA MET A 42 3.69 -20.57 -4.64
C MET A 42 2.56 -21.58 -4.49
N SER A 43 2.84 -22.86 -4.76
CA SER A 43 1.81 -23.91 -4.75
C SER A 43 1.03 -24.00 -3.44
N PHE A 44 1.65 -23.69 -2.30
CA PHE A 44 0.98 -23.69 -1.00
C PHE A 44 -0.05 -22.56 -0.85
N GLU A 45 0.08 -21.46 -1.59
CA GLU A 45 -0.85 -20.32 -1.52
C GLU A 45 -2.26 -20.70 -1.98
N ASN A 46 -2.39 -21.72 -2.84
CA ASN A 46 -3.68 -22.27 -3.23
C ASN A 46 -4.45 -22.91 -2.05
N SER A 47 -3.74 -23.31 -1.00
CA SER A 47 -4.34 -23.87 0.22
C SER A 47 -4.80 -22.78 1.20
N ILE A 48 -4.39 -21.52 1.00
CA ILE A 48 -4.80 -20.40 1.85
C ILE A 48 -6.20 -19.96 1.42
N PRO A 49 -7.20 -19.98 2.32
CA PRO A 49 -8.55 -19.56 1.97
C PRO A 49 -8.63 -18.06 1.75
N PHE A 50 -9.51 -17.65 0.84
CA PHE A 50 -9.93 -16.25 0.77
C PHE A 50 -10.86 -15.93 1.94
N VAL A 51 -10.53 -14.91 2.73
CA VAL A 51 -11.28 -14.52 3.94
C VAL A 51 -11.76 -13.07 3.81
N PRO A 52 -13.03 -12.84 3.38
CA PRO A 52 -13.52 -11.51 2.99
C PRO A 52 -13.39 -10.41 4.05
N VAL A 53 -13.51 -10.74 5.35
CA VAL A 53 -13.41 -9.75 6.44
C VAL A 53 -12.04 -9.06 6.49
N PHE A 54 -10.98 -9.73 6.02
CA PHE A 54 -9.64 -9.14 5.98
C PHE A 54 -9.49 -8.01 4.96
N ILE A 55 -10.49 -7.76 4.12
CA ILE A 55 -10.51 -6.56 3.28
C ILE A 55 -10.47 -5.26 4.10
N LEU A 56 -10.96 -5.29 5.34
CA LEU A 56 -10.83 -4.15 6.25
C LEU A 56 -9.37 -3.89 6.65
N GLY A 57 -8.63 -4.95 6.97
CA GLY A 57 -7.21 -4.86 7.24
C GLY A 57 -6.40 -4.42 6.01
N TYR A 58 -6.75 -4.94 4.83
CA TYR A 58 -6.18 -4.50 3.55
C TYR A 58 -6.39 -3.00 3.32
N ALA A 59 -7.61 -2.50 3.56
CA ALA A 59 -7.96 -1.10 3.39
C ALA A 59 -7.27 -0.15 4.41
N CYS A 60 -6.78 -0.65 5.55
CA CYS A 60 -6.09 0.17 6.55
C CYS A 60 -4.85 0.89 5.99
N VAL A 61 -4.22 0.36 4.92
CA VAL A 61 -3.07 1.02 4.28
C VAL A 61 -3.39 2.42 3.79
N TYR A 62 -4.61 2.63 3.29
CA TYR A 62 -5.03 3.95 2.78
C TYR A 62 -5.13 5.00 3.89
N GLY A 63 -5.54 4.58 5.11
CA GLY A 63 -5.55 5.45 6.30
C GLY A 63 -4.14 5.71 6.86
N GLY A 64 -3.23 4.76 6.70
CA GLY A 64 -1.90 4.80 7.29
C GLY A 64 -1.06 6.01 6.84
N VAL A 65 -1.18 6.43 5.58
CA VAL A 65 -0.44 7.59 5.05
C VAL A 65 -0.89 8.90 5.72
N PHE A 66 -2.18 9.05 6.01
CA PHE A 66 -2.72 10.22 6.73
C PHE A 66 -2.29 10.20 8.19
N LEU A 67 -2.22 9.01 8.77
CA LEU A 67 -1.74 8.86 10.14
C LEU A 67 -0.25 9.19 10.24
N ALA A 68 0.58 8.78 9.28
CA ALA A 68 1.99 9.18 9.21
C ALA A 68 2.13 10.71 9.14
N TYR A 69 1.32 11.36 8.30
CA TYR A 69 1.26 12.82 8.24
C TYR A 69 0.91 13.43 9.61
N ALA A 70 -0.03 12.85 10.35
CA ALA A 70 -0.49 13.37 11.62
C ALA A 70 0.53 13.22 12.75
N ILE A 71 1.32 12.12 12.76
CA ILE A 71 2.22 11.79 13.88
C ILE A 71 3.65 12.32 13.75
N ILE A 72 4.07 12.76 12.56
CA ILE A 72 5.43 13.30 12.36
C ILE A 72 5.40 14.80 12.61
N ASP A 73 5.83 15.23 13.81
CA ASP A 73 5.80 16.64 14.21
C ASP A 73 7.12 17.38 13.94
N ASP A 74 8.21 16.66 13.77
CA ASP A 74 9.52 17.24 13.45
C ASP A 74 9.68 17.38 11.93
N ILE A 75 10.16 18.55 11.45
CA ILE A 75 10.28 18.82 10.01
C ILE A 75 11.42 18.04 9.37
N GLU A 76 12.49 17.76 10.07
CA GLU A 76 13.60 16.98 9.53
C GLU A 76 13.23 15.50 9.41
N ASP A 77 12.48 14.96 10.38
CA ASP A 77 11.94 13.60 10.28
C ASP A 77 10.89 13.52 9.15
N TRP A 78 10.10 14.59 8.93
CA TRP A 78 9.19 14.67 7.80
C TRP A 78 9.94 14.66 6.46
N ARG A 79 11.00 15.45 6.30
CA ARG A 79 11.84 15.48 5.08
C ARG A 79 12.45 14.10 4.78
N ARG A 80 12.96 13.43 5.82
CA ARG A 80 13.45 12.04 5.68
C ARG A 80 12.35 11.08 5.26
N ALA A 81 11.16 11.21 5.83
CA ALA A 81 9.99 10.42 5.43
C ALA A 81 9.63 10.66 3.97
N VAL A 82 9.63 11.89 3.50
CA VAL A 82 9.38 12.26 2.09
C VAL A 82 10.41 11.60 1.17
N ILE A 83 11.69 11.73 1.46
CA ILE A 83 12.76 11.13 0.64
C ILE A 83 12.61 9.60 0.59
N THR A 84 12.39 8.97 1.75
CA THR A 84 12.22 7.52 1.83
C THR A 84 10.98 7.05 1.06
N PHE A 85 9.87 7.79 1.16
CA PHE A 85 8.65 7.50 0.42
C PHE A 85 8.89 7.53 -1.10
N PHE A 86 9.49 8.60 -1.63
CA PHE A 86 9.77 8.70 -3.07
C PHE A 86 10.73 7.61 -3.52
N THR A 87 11.78 7.33 -2.75
CA THR A 87 12.76 6.29 -3.09
C THR A 87 12.09 4.92 -3.15
N ALA A 88 11.39 4.52 -2.09
CA ALA A 88 10.73 3.22 -2.04
C ALA A 88 9.65 3.07 -3.12
N THR A 89 8.85 4.10 -3.33
CA THR A 89 7.78 4.10 -4.35
C THR A 89 8.37 4.03 -5.76
N THR A 90 9.44 4.79 -6.05
CA THR A 90 10.12 4.74 -7.35
C THR A 90 10.69 3.36 -7.63
N ILE A 91 11.31 2.73 -6.63
CA ILE A 91 11.82 1.36 -6.77
C ILE A 91 10.66 0.41 -7.10
N CYS A 92 9.53 0.49 -6.38
CA CYS A 92 8.37 -0.33 -6.67
C CYS A 92 7.84 -0.09 -8.10
N TYR A 93 7.73 1.15 -8.53
CA TYR A 93 7.29 1.48 -9.89
C TYR A 93 8.24 0.96 -10.98
N ALA A 94 9.54 1.01 -10.73
CA ALA A 94 10.51 0.39 -11.63
C ALA A 94 10.25 -1.12 -11.78
N PHE A 95 10.02 -1.82 -10.66
CA PHE A 95 9.64 -3.24 -10.71
C PHE A 95 8.33 -3.47 -11.45
N PHE A 96 7.30 -2.67 -11.20
CA PHE A 96 6.00 -2.79 -11.88
C PHE A 96 6.10 -2.63 -13.39
N LEU A 97 7.00 -1.77 -13.86
CA LEU A 97 7.21 -1.53 -15.30
C LEU A 97 8.08 -2.61 -15.95
N PHE A 98 9.18 -3.02 -15.30
CA PHE A 98 10.14 -3.95 -15.90
C PHE A 98 9.84 -5.42 -15.62
N MET A 99 9.12 -5.70 -14.52
CA MET A 99 8.79 -7.04 -14.07
C MET A 99 7.34 -7.09 -13.52
N PRO A 100 6.33 -6.84 -14.36
CA PRO A 100 4.94 -6.84 -13.92
C PRO A 100 4.52 -8.21 -13.41
N VAL A 101 4.15 -8.28 -12.14
CA VAL A 101 3.67 -9.51 -11.49
C VAL A 101 2.16 -9.46 -11.38
N LYS A 102 1.50 -10.46 -11.97
CA LYS A 102 0.03 -10.57 -11.97
C LYS A 102 -0.46 -11.50 -10.88
N MET A 103 -1.40 -11.04 -10.08
CA MET A 103 -2.14 -11.88 -9.14
C MET A 103 -3.20 -12.70 -9.89
N THR A 104 -3.08 -14.02 -9.82
CA THR A 104 -3.97 -14.97 -10.51
C THR A 104 -4.99 -15.64 -9.59
N MET A 105 -4.88 -15.44 -8.27
CA MET A 105 -5.66 -16.14 -7.25
C MET A 105 -6.84 -15.33 -6.68
N ARG A 106 -7.14 -14.15 -7.25
CA ARG A 106 -8.31 -13.37 -6.82
C ARG A 106 -9.60 -14.14 -7.11
N PRO A 107 -10.55 -14.19 -6.16
CA PRO A 107 -11.84 -14.81 -6.41
C PRO A 107 -12.60 -14.06 -7.51
N PRO A 108 -13.44 -14.74 -8.31
CA PRO A 108 -14.33 -14.09 -9.27
C PRO A 108 -15.26 -13.10 -8.55
N VAL A 109 -15.51 -11.93 -9.17
CA VAL A 109 -16.33 -10.88 -8.56
C VAL A 109 -17.74 -11.39 -8.24
N GLU A 110 -18.27 -12.30 -9.06
CA GLU A 110 -19.60 -12.91 -8.91
C GLU A 110 -19.72 -13.76 -7.62
N SER A 111 -18.59 -14.23 -7.10
CA SER A 111 -18.54 -15.01 -5.83
C SER A 111 -18.50 -14.13 -4.58
N LEU A 112 -18.28 -12.82 -4.76
CA LEU A 112 -18.16 -11.86 -3.67
C LEU A 112 -19.55 -11.42 -3.21
N THR A 113 -20.00 -11.93 -2.06
CA THR A 113 -21.34 -11.64 -1.51
C THR A 113 -21.28 -10.89 -0.18
N GLY A 114 -22.38 -10.24 0.18
CA GLY A 114 -22.49 -9.48 1.43
C GLY A 114 -21.64 -8.21 1.45
N ILE A 115 -21.59 -7.56 2.60
CA ILE A 115 -20.94 -6.25 2.77
C ILE A 115 -19.43 -6.31 2.48
N TYR A 116 -18.73 -7.32 2.96
CA TYR A 116 -17.30 -7.48 2.72
C TYR A 116 -17.00 -7.79 1.25
N GLY A 117 -17.89 -8.54 0.58
CA GLY A 117 -17.79 -8.78 -0.86
C GLY A 117 -17.96 -7.50 -1.66
N ALA A 118 -18.92 -6.65 -1.32
CA ALA A 118 -19.11 -5.35 -1.96
C ALA A 118 -17.88 -4.42 -1.78
N ILE A 119 -17.31 -4.35 -0.58
CA ILE A 119 -16.09 -3.59 -0.32
C ILE A 119 -14.92 -4.15 -1.12
N THR A 120 -14.76 -5.48 -1.16
CA THR A 120 -13.70 -6.14 -1.93
C THR A 120 -13.83 -5.83 -3.41
N SER A 121 -15.02 -5.92 -3.98
CA SER A 121 -15.29 -5.58 -5.39
C SER A 121 -14.93 -4.13 -5.71
N ALA A 122 -15.30 -3.20 -4.84
CA ALA A 122 -14.98 -1.79 -5.00
C ALA A 122 -13.45 -1.53 -4.96
N ILE A 123 -12.73 -2.18 -4.04
CA ILE A 123 -11.27 -2.07 -3.96
C ILE A 123 -10.62 -2.72 -5.19
N PHE A 124 -11.03 -3.91 -5.61
CA PHE A 124 -10.47 -4.59 -6.77
C PHE A 124 -10.71 -3.87 -8.09
N ALA A 125 -11.75 -3.04 -8.17
CA ALA A 125 -12.01 -2.20 -9.34
C ALA A 125 -10.95 -1.09 -9.54
N ILE A 126 -10.36 -0.59 -8.46
CA ILE A 126 -9.32 0.45 -8.50
C ILE A 126 -7.91 -0.13 -8.35
N ASP A 127 -7.78 -1.24 -7.65
CA ASP A 127 -6.52 -1.95 -7.40
C ASP A 127 -6.43 -3.18 -8.33
N LEU A 128 -6.02 -2.92 -9.58
CA LEU A 128 -5.90 -3.95 -10.60
C LEU A 128 -4.78 -4.95 -10.23
N PRO A 129 -4.89 -6.21 -10.67
CA PRO A 129 -4.02 -7.30 -10.22
C PRO A 129 -2.64 -7.36 -10.92
N TYR A 130 -2.02 -6.23 -11.24
CA TYR A 130 -0.79 -6.19 -12.02
C TYR A 130 0.43 -5.66 -11.26
N ASN A 131 0.21 -4.83 -10.24
CA ASN A 131 1.27 -4.24 -9.42
C ASN A 131 1.49 -5.03 -8.12
N CYS A 132 1.69 -6.35 -8.23
CA CYS A 132 1.64 -7.22 -7.05
C CYS A 132 2.99 -7.37 -6.34
N PHE A 133 4.11 -7.09 -7.02
CA PHE A 133 5.46 -7.21 -6.43
C PHE A 133 6.40 -6.10 -6.92
N PRO A 134 7.13 -5.42 -5.99
CA PRO A 134 7.00 -5.45 -4.52
C PRO A 134 5.66 -4.89 -4.03
N SER A 135 5.14 -5.42 -2.92
CA SER A 135 3.84 -4.99 -2.42
C SER A 135 3.91 -3.61 -1.74
N LEU A 136 3.26 -2.61 -2.31
CA LEU A 136 3.12 -1.29 -1.68
C LEU A 136 2.24 -1.35 -0.42
N HIS A 137 1.30 -2.29 -0.36
CA HIS A 137 0.49 -2.54 0.84
C HIS A 137 1.33 -2.97 2.04
N VAL A 138 2.44 -3.67 1.81
CA VAL A 138 3.38 -4.05 2.87
C VAL A 138 4.44 -2.96 3.08
N THR A 139 4.93 -2.36 2.00
CA THR A 139 6.00 -1.34 2.04
C THR A 139 5.61 -0.14 2.90
N TYR A 140 4.41 0.42 2.71
CA TYR A 140 4.00 1.63 3.43
C TYR A 140 3.76 1.41 4.93
N PRO A 141 3.03 0.39 5.40
CA PRO A 141 2.91 0.15 6.83
C PRO A 141 4.24 -0.12 7.52
N VAL A 142 5.16 -0.84 6.88
CA VAL A 142 6.52 -1.06 7.41
C VAL A 142 7.27 0.27 7.50
N PHE A 143 7.23 1.08 6.46
CA PHE A 143 7.84 2.41 6.43
C PHE A 143 7.30 3.30 7.56
N ILE A 144 5.97 3.39 7.72
CA ILE A 144 5.33 4.18 8.77
C ILE A 144 5.72 3.67 10.16
N THR A 145 5.82 2.35 10.33
CA THR A 145 6.29 1.72 11.57
C THR A 145 7.71 2.18 11.91
N LEU A 146 8.63 2.16 10.95
CA LEU A 146 10.03 2.57 11.15
C LEU A 146 10.15 4.05 11.51
N VAL A 147 9.37 4.93 10.87
CA VAL A 147 9.31 6.36 11.20
C VAL A 147 8.76 6.55 12.61
N SER A 148 7.68 5.88 12.97
CA SER A 148 7.05 5.96 14.29
C SER A 148 7.95 5.44 15.41
N TRP A 149 8.88 4.53 15.10
CA TRP A 149 9.79 3.92 16.06
C TRP A 149 10.67 4.95 16.77
N ARG A 150 11.04 6.01 16.07
CA ARG A 150 11.89 7.07 16.60
C ARG A 150 11.09 8.12 17.37
N ASN A 151 9.84 8.37 16.99
CA ASN A 151 9.12 9.57 17.39
C ASN A 151 8.08 9.32 18.49
N HIS A 152 7.46 8.11 18.59
CA HIS A 152 6.35 7.89 19.51
C HIS A 152 6.35 6.50 20.14
N ARG A 153 6.52 6.45 21.48
CA ARG A 153 6.59 5.19 22.25
C ARG A 153 5.37 4.26 22.07
N VAL A 154 4.18 4.81 22.03
CA VAL A 154 2.93 4.02 21.88
C VAL A 154 2.65 3.77 20.41
N MET A 155 2.75 4.82 19.58
CA MET A 155 2.37 4.76 18.18
C MET A 155 3.17 3.72 17.38
N ARG A 156 4.46 3.51 17.70
CA ARG A 156 5.26 2.46 17.05
C ARG A 156 4.66 1.06 17.14
N TRP A 157 4.04 0.73 18.28
CA TRP A 157 3.39 -0.57 18.45
C TRP A 157 2.05 -0.66 17.72
N VAL A 158 1.31 0.45 17.68
CA VAL A 158 0.07 0.56 16.88
C VAL A 158 0.39 0.40 15.40
N MET A 159 1.44 1.07 14.90
CA MET A 159 1.87 0.97 13.51
C MET A 159 2.41 -0.42 13.16
N LEU A 160 3.15 -1.04 14.09
CA LEU A 160 3.62 -2.42 13.91
C LEU A 160 2.44 -3.40 13.84
N ALA A 161 1.46 -3.28 14.73
CA ALA A 161 0.26 -4.11 14.69
C ALA A 161 -0.51 -3.90 13.38
N MET A 162 -0.65 -2.66 12.92
CA MET A 162 -1.27 -2.34 11.63
C MET A 162 -0.48 -2.97 10.47
N ALA A 163 0.85 -2.89 10.49
CA ALA A 163 1.68 -3.49 9.44
C ALA A 163 1.50 -5.02 9.37
N ILE A 164 1.42 -5.68 10.53
CA ILE A 164 1.16 -7.12 10.60
C ILE A 164 -0.25 -7.44 10.08
N ILE A 165 -1.27 -6.69 10.49
CA ILE A 165 -2.65 -6.87 10.03
C ILE A 165 -2.73 -6.71 8.50
N VAL A 166 -2.12 -5.67 7.95
CA VAL A 166 -2.10 -5.44 6.49
C VAL A 166 -1.36 -6.58 5.78
N ALA A 167 -0.19 -7.00 6.26
CA ALA A 167 0.57 -8.09 5.66
C ALA A 167 -0.21 -9.41 5.63
N VAL A 168 -0.88 -9.76 6.72
CA VAL A 168 -1.77 -10.93 6.80
C VAL A 168 -2.96 -10.75 5.85
N SER A 169 -3.54 -9.56 5.81
CA SER A 169 -4.69 -9.24 4.95
C SER A 169 -4.37 -9.37 3.46
N VAL A 170 -3.18 -8.92 3.05
CA VAL A 170 -2.71 -9.09 1.65
C VAL A 170 -2.70 -10.56 1.24
N VAL A 171 -2.30 -11.46 2.13
CA VAL A 171 -2.26 -12.91 1.85
C VAL A 171 -3.67 -13.52 1.82
N LEU A 172 -4.59 -13.05 2.68
CA LEU A 172 -5.93 -13.63 2.83
C LEU A 172 -6.97 -13.03 1.88
N VAL A 173 -6.70 -11.86 1.31
CA VAL A 173 -7.58 -11.19 0.33
C VAL A 173 -7.10 -11.43 -1.12
N LYS A 174 -5.79 -11.67 -1.29
CA LYS A 174 -5.10 -11.96 -2.58
C LYS A 174 -5.20 -10.84 -3.61
#